data_3499e4961c6b61cbb62d88eb17d584d8
#
_entry.id   3499e4961c6b61cbb62d88eb17d584d8
#
_cell.length_a   1.000
_cell.length_b   1.000
_cell.length_c   1.000
_cell.angle_alpha   90.00
_cell.angle_beta   90.00
_cell.angle_gamma   90.00
#
_symmetry.space_group_name_H-M   'P 1'
#
loop_
_entity.id
_entity.type
_entity.pdbx_description
1 polymer ?
#
loop_
_entity_poly.entity_id
_entity_poly.type
_entity_poly.pdbx_seq_one_letter_code
_entity_poly.pdbx_strand_id
1 'polypeptide(L)'
;MRDDHEELLARNPALLSRCFWHLARKYGETAGGQAPSLPIFLVGAGLLFHRDTLDKVHRMNFDSRFLKVVAERPDLLGGLQSRVEGAFGASLLALQLGVASELLQRDGGRGFPTFRALGGADLPVSLREPSGSGEMIAAAKRLGAWFALDPFEVIQRQLVIEF
;
A
#
# COMPACT_ATOMS: atom_id res chain seq x y z
N MET A 1 -14.10 -16.93 4.68
CA MET A 1 -13.63 -16.28 3.44
C MET A 1 -12.90 -14.97 3.64
N ARG A 2 -13.40 -14.08 4.52
CA ARG A 2 -12.69 -12.82 4.84
C ARG A 2 -11.36 -13.09 5.55
N ASP A 3 -11.36 -14.00 6.49
CA ASP A 3 -10.18 -14.37 7.26
C ASP A 3 -9.07 -14.97 6.38
N ASP A 4 -9.46 -15.70 5.34
CA ASP A 4 -8.52 -16.33 4.41
C ASP A 4 -7.67 -15.31 3.62
N HIS A 5 -8.24 -14.15 3.28
CA HIS A 5 -7.54 -13.10 2.53
C HIS A 5 -6.50 -12.40 3.40
N GLU A 6 -6.88 -12.03 4.62
CA GLU A 6 -5.97 -11.41 5.58
C GLU A 6 -4.83 -12.37 5.94
N GLU A 7 -5.17 -13.64 6.16
CA GLU A 7 -4.21 -14.67 6.45
C GLU A 7 -3.24 -14.91 5.29
N LEU A 8 -3.75 -14.88 4.04
CA LEU A 8 -2.91 -15.02 2.85
C LEU A 8 -1.86 -13.92 2.77
N LEU A 9 -2.24 -12.66 2.98
CA LEU A 9 -1.31 -11.53 2.95
C LEU A 9 -0.35 -11.58 4.15
N ALA A 10 -0.83 -11.91 5.34
CA ALA A 10 0.00 -12.00 6.53
C ALA A 10 1.05 -13.12 6.42
N ARG A 11 0.70 -14.22 5.75
CA ARG A 11 1.58 -15.37 5.55
C ARG A 11 2.45 -15.27 4.30
N ASN A 12 2.22 -14.29 3.45
CA ASN A 12 2.98 -14.11 2.21
C ASN A 12 3.64 -12.74 2.14
N PRO A 13 4.74 -12.54 2.87
CA PRO A 13 5.44 -11.25 2.86
C PRO A 13 5.99 -10.88 1.48
N ALA A 14 6.30 -11.86 0.64
CA ALA A 14 6.75 -11.60 -0.72
C ALA A 14 5.65 -10.93 -1.56
N LEU A 15 4.41 -11.39 -1.44
CA LEU A 15 3.28 -10.78 -2.14
C LEU A 15 3.02 -9.36 -1.64
N LEU A 16 3.02 -9.14 -0.33
CA LEU A 16 2.84 -7.81 0.25
C LEU A 16 3.99 -6.88 -0.15
N SER A 17 5.22 -7.37 -0.18
CA SER A 17 6.39 -6.62 -0.65
C SER A 17 6.21 -6.17 -2.11
N ARG A 18 5.65 -7.01 -2.96
CA ARG A 18 5.33 -6.67 -4.35
C ARG A 18 4.26 -5.60 -4.44
N CYS A 19 3.21 -5.71 -3.64
CA CYS A 19 2.19 -4.66 -3.54
C CYS A 19 2.82 -3.33 -3.12
N PHE A 20 3.71 -3.34 -2.16
CA PHE A 20 4.43 -2.14 -1.69
C PHE A 20 5.34 -1.56 -2.76
N TRP A 21 5.98 -2.41 -3.57
CA TRP A 21 6.77 -1.92 -4.70
C TRP A 21 5.91 -1.14 -5.71
N HIS A 22 4.75 -1.71 -6.07
CA HIS A 22 3.81 -1.03 -6.99
C HIS A 22 3.25 0.26 -6.38
N LEU A 23 2.92 0.24 -5.09
CA LEU A 23 2.46 1.42 -4.37
C LEU A 23 3.52 2.52 -4.40
N ALA A 24 4.76 2.19 -4.03
CA ALA A 24 5.87 3.13 -4.00
C ALA A 24 6.19 3.70 -5.38
N ARG A 25 6.15 2.87 -6.41
CA ARG A 25 6.40 3.28 -7.79
C ARG A 25 5.37 4.29 -8.26
N LYS A 26 4.08 3.99 -8.08
CA LYS A 26 2.99 4.89 -8.48
C LYS A 26 2.97 6.17 -7.66
N TYR A 27 3.29 6.08 -6.39
CA TYR A 27 3.46 7.25 -5.54
C TYR A 27 4.55 8.17 -6.10
N GLY A 28 5.73 7.62 -6.41
CA GLY A 28 6.85 8.37 -6.99
C GLY A 28 6.52 9.01 -8.34
N GLU A 29 5.86 8.28 -9.22
CA GLU A 29 5.42 8.79 -10.52
C GLU A 29 4.47 9.98 -10.37
N THR A 30 3.60 9.96 -9.36
CA THR A 30 2.61 11.01 -9.12
C THR A 30 3.20 12.18 -8.33
N ALA A 31 4.11 11.92 -7.40
CA ALA A 31 4.69 12.90 -6.48
C ALA A 31 6.03 13.47 -6.97
N GLY A 32 6.34 13.38 -8.25
CA GLY A 32 7.56 13.98 -8.81
C GLY A 32 8.85 13.36 -8.31
N GLY A 33 8.86 12.06 -8.04
CA GLY A 33 10.02 11.32 -7.59
C GLY A 33 10.18 11.19 -6.08
N GLN A 34 9.26 11.74 -5.30
CA GLN A 34 9.28 11.58 -3.85
C GLN A 34 8.92 10.15 -3.45
N ALA A 35 9.53 9.65 -2.38
CA ALA A 35 9.25 8.32 -1.86
C ALA A 35 8.22 8.39 -0.73
N PRO A 36 7.29 7.42 -0.65
CA PRO A 36 6.34 7.37 0.45
C PRO A 36 7.02 7.01 1.77
N SER A 37 6.53 7.59 2.85
CA SER A 37 7.00 7.30 4.21
C SER A 37 6.35 6.04 4.77
N LEU A 38 6.94 5.48 5.83
CA LEU A 38 6.45 4.28 6.50
C LEU A 38 4.93 4.30 6.76
N PRO A 39 4.34 5.36 7.33
CA PRO A 39 2.90 5.38 7.58
C PRO A 39 2.03 5.14 6.33
N ILE A 40 2.46 5.59 5.17
CA ILE A 40 1.74 5.36 3.90
C ILE A 40 1.61 3.86 3.62
N PHE A 41 2.67 3.09 3.83
CA PHE A 41 2.64 1.64 3.64
C PHE A 41 1.76 0.94 4.68
N LEU A 42 1.78 1.41 5.92
CA LEU A 42 0.94 0.84 6.98
C LEU A 42 -0.54 1.04 6.69
N VAL A 43 -0.92 2.23 6.26
CA VAL A 43 -2.30 2.53 5.83
C VAL A 43 -2.66 1.70 4.60
N GLY A 44 -1.76 1.63 3.63
CA GLY A 44 -1.93 0.82 2.42
C GLY A 44 -2.20 -0.65 2.77
N ALA A 45 -1.42 -1.22 3.69
CA ALA A 45 -1.61 -2.59 4.14
C ALA A 45 -2.98 -2.78 4.81
N GLY A 46 -3.38 -1.86 5.69
CA GLY A 46 -4.69 -1.91 6.35
C GLY A 46 -5.85 -1.91 5.36
N LEU A 47 -5.71 -1.19 4.25
CA LEU A 47 -6.71 -1.17 3.17
C LEU A 47 -6.65 -2.44 2.32
N LEU A 48 -5.44 -2.91 1.96
CA LEU A 48 -5.25 -4.12 1.14
C LEU A 48 -5.69 -5.39 1.86
N PHE A 49 -5.54 -5.46 3.18
CA PHE A 49 -5.96 -6.61 3.98
C PHE A 49 -7.47 -6.78 4.07
N HIS A 50 -8.25 -5.75 3.73
CA HIS A 50 -9.69 -5.80 3.80
C HIS A 50 -10.30 -6.13 2.44
N ARG A 51 -10.89 -7.31 2.30
CA ARG A 51 -11.41 -7.83 1.04
C ARG A 51 -12.44 -6.89 0.40
N ASP A 52 -13.37 -6.36 1.19
CA ASP A 52 -14.40 -5.46 0.67
C ASP A 52 -13.81 -4.16 0.11
N THR A 53 -12.77 -3.62 0.78
CA THR A 53 -12.03 -2.45 0.28
C THR A 53 -11.32 -2.79 -1.03
N LEU A 54 -10.62 -3.92 -1.07
CA LEU A 54 -9.91 -4.39 -2.24
C LEU A 54 -10.84 -4.54 -3.45
N ASP A 55 -11.99 -5.17 -3.25
CA ASP A 55 -12.98 -5.40 -4.31
C ASP A 55 -13.50 -4.10 -4.94
N LYS A 56 -13.51 -3.02 -4.16
CA LYS A 56 -13.92 -1.70 -4.64
C LYS A 56 -12.77 -0.93 -5.28
N VAL A 57 -11.62 -0.89 -4.61
CA VAL A 57 -10.47 -0.06 -5.01
C VAL A 57 -9.88 -0.52 -6.33
N HIS A 58 -9.72 -1.83 -6.56
CA HIS A 58 -9.03 -2.33 -7.75
C HIS A 58 -9.75 -2.01 -9.08
N ARG A 59 -11.04 -1.65 -9.01
CA ARG A 59 -11.86 -1.29 -10.17
C ARG A 59 -12.02 0.21 -10.38
N MET A 60 -11.55 1.03 -9.43
CA MET A 60 -11.76 2.47 -9.49
C MET A 60 -10.82 3.14 -10.48
N ASN A 61 -11.23 4.30 -10.98
CA ASN A 61 -10.41 5.10 -11.87
C ASN A 61 -9.26 5.74 -11.10
N PHE A 62 -8.08 5.78 -11.72
CA PHE A 62 -6.91 6.48 -11.16
C PHE A 62 -7.16 7.98 -10.95
N ASP A 63 -8.02 8.59 -11.76
CA ASP A 63 -8.38 10.01 -11.63
C ASP A 63 -9.25 10.29 -10.41
N SER A 64 -9.83 9.27 -9.80
CA SER A 64 -10.56 9.43 -8.54
C SER A 64 -9.61 9.81 -7.43
N ARG A 65 -10.04 10.73 -6.56
CA ARG A 65 -9.27 11.08 -5.36
C ARG A 65 -9.68 10.19 -4.21
N PHE A 66 -8.69 9.70 -3.47
CA PHE A 66 -8.95 8.82 -2.34
C PHE A 66 -9.90 9.45 -1.29
N LEU A 67 -9.68 10.71 -0.98
CA LEU A 67 -10.53 11.42 -0.01
C LEU A 67 -11.98 11.54 -0.47
N LYS A 68 -12.19 11.70 -1.78
CA LYS A 68 -13.55 11.69 -2.37
C LYS A 68 -14.18 10.30 -2.23
N VAL A 69 -13.42 9.25 -2.51
CA VAL A 69 -13.87 7.86 -2.37
C VAL A 69 -14.31 7.57 -0.94
N VAL A 70 -13.50 7.98 0.03
CA VAL A 70 -13.80 7.81 1.45
C VAL A 70 -15.03 8.59 1.87
N ALA A 71 -15.19 9.83 1.37
CA ALA A 71 -16.36 10.66 1.67
C ALA A 71 -17.65 10.04 1.13
N GLU A 72 -17.61 9.41 -0.05
CA GLU A 72 -18.74 8.72 -0.65
C GLU A 72 -19.00 7.34 -0.04
N ARG A 73 -17.95 6.71 0.53
CA ARG A 73 -18.02 5.35 1.08
C ARG A 73 -17.38 5.28 2.46
N PRO A 74 -17.99 5.93 3.48
CA PRO A 74 -17.44 5.91 4.85
C PRO A 74 -17.37 4.50 5.47
N ASP A 75 -18.12 3.55 4.93
CA ASP A 75 -18.06 2.14 5.33
C ASP A 75 -16.67 1.51 5.14
N LEU A 76 -15.84 2.05 4.23
CA LEU A 76 -14.46 1.57 4.02
C LEU A 76 -13.55 1.84 5.22
N LEU A 77 -13.92 2.80 6.07
CA LEU A 77 -13.13 3.19 7.25
C LEU A 77 -13.41 2.33 8.48
N GLY A 78 -14.50 1.58 8.47
CA GLY A 78 -14.87 0.74 9.62
C GLY A 78 -13.75 -0.25 9.95
N GLY A 79 -13.19 -0.16 11.17
CA GLY A 79 -12.12 -1.05 11.62
C GLY A 79 -10.74 -0.78 11.03
N LEU A 80 -10.54 0.32 10.29
CA LEU A 80 -9.25 0.60 9.64
C LEU A 80 -8.09 0.71 10.65
N GLN A 81 -8.28 1.42 11.76
CA GLN A 81 -7.25 1.54 12.80
C GLN A 81 -6.81 0.16 13.30
N SER A 82 -7.76 -0.70 13.60
CA SER A 82 -7.47 -2.08 14.06
C SER A 82 -6.74 -2.90 12.99
N ARG A 83 -7.13 -2.75 11.71
CA ARG A 83 -6.46 -3.44 10.61
C ARG A 83 -5.04 -2.94 10.39
N VAL A 84 -4.81 -1.63 10.50
CA VAL A 84 -3.47 -1.04 10.40
C VAL A 84 -2.58 -1.60 11.52
N GLU A 85 -3.07 -1.61 12.75
CA GLU A 85 -2.36 -2.17 13.89
C GLU A 85 -2.09 -3.67 13.73
N GLY A 86 -3.09 -4.42 13.31
CA GLY A 86 -2.98 -5.86 13.08
C GLY A 86 -2.03 -6.22 11.94
N ALA A 87 -1.89 -5.36 10.94
CA ALA A 87 -1.00 -5.56 9.80
C ALA A 87 0.43 -5.03 10.03
N PHE A 88 0.72 -4.42 11.18
CA PHE A 88 1.99 -3.76 11.44
C PHE A 88 3.18 -4.70 11.27
N GLY A 89 3.16 -5.86 11.93
CA GLY A 89 4.24 -6.85 11.84
C GLY A 89 4.46 -7.37 10.41
N ALA A 90 3.39 -7.71 9.72
CA ALA A 90 3.46 -8.17 8.34
C ALA A 90 3.98 -7.07 7.40
N SER A 91 3.59 -5.83 7.63
CA SER A 91 4.06 -4.68 6.85
C SER A 91 5.56 -4.45 7.02
N LEU A 92 6.06 -4.48 8.25
CA LEU A 92 7.49 -4.31 8.51
C LEU A 92 8.31 -5.44 7.87
N LEU A 93 7.83 -6.68 7.98
CA LEU A 93 8.49 -7.82 7.37
C LEU A 93 8.54 -7.70 5.85
N ALA A 94 7.43 -7.28 5.23
CA ALA A 94 7.37 -7.07 3.78
C ALA A 94 8.30 -5.96 3.31
N LEU A 95 8.42 -4.86 4.07
CA LEU A 95 9.36 -3.78 3.77
C LEU A 95 10.80 -4.24 3.91
N GLN A 96 11.14 -5.00 4.96
CA GLN A 96 12.46 -5.57 5.15
C GLN A 96 12.84 -6.52 4.00
N LEU A 97 11.91 -7.37 3.59
CA LEU A 97 12.10 -8.27 2.47
C LEU A 97 12.31 -7.50 1.16
N GLY A 98 11.52 -6.44 0.95
CA GLY A 98 11.66 -5.57 -0.23
C GLY A 98 13.02 -4.92 -0.31
N VAL A 99 13.56 -4.44 0.82
CA VAL A 99 14.90 -3.87 0.88
C VAL A 99 15.97 -4.94 0.66
N ALA A 100 15.84 -6.10 1.31
CA ALA A 100 16.81 -7.20 1.18
C ALA A 100 16.86 -7.76 -0.25
N SER A 101 15.74 -7.77 -0.96
CA SER A 101 15.65 -8.26 -2.36
C SER A 101 15.86 -7.16 -3.40
N GLU A 102 16.26 -5.98 -2.99
CA GLU A 102 16.53 -4.83 -3.88
C GLU A 102 15.31 -4.37 -4.69
N LEU A 103 14.11 -4.63 -4.20
CA LEU A 103 12.88 -4.05 -4.73
C LEU A 103 12.67 -2.63 -4.21
N LEU A 104 13.09 -2.37 -2.98
CA LEU A 104 12.92 -1.09 -2.31
C LEU A 104 14.25 -0.58 -1.78
N GLN A 105 14.40 0.74 -1.75
CA GLN A 105 15.50 1.42 -1.08
C GLN A 105 14.93 2.19 0.11
N ARG A 106 15.48 1.90 1.29
CA ARG A 106 15.12 2.63 2.50
C ARG A 106 16.01 3.86 2.64
N ASP A 107 15.39 5.02 2.81
CA ASP A 107 16.08 6.25 3.15
C ASP A 107 15.65 6.68 4.55
N GLY A 108 16.63 6.95 5.39
CA GLY A 108 16.42 7.48 6.72
C GLY A 108 16.59 8.99 6.74
N GLY A 109 15.94 9.62 7.71
CA GLY A 109 16.03 11.05 7.92
C GLY A 109 15.42 11.38 9.27
N ARG A 110 15.03 12.64 9.46
CA ARG A 110 14.25 13.02 10.63
C ARG A 110 12.82 12.54 10.44
N GLY A 111 12.29 11.80 11.42
CA GLY A 111 10.96 11.24 11.38
C GLY A 111 10.93 9.83 10.80
N PHE A 112 9.84 9.47 10.12
CA PHE A 112 9.68 8.13 9.58
C PHE A 112 10.59 7.90 8.37
N PRO A 113 11.11 6.67 8.21
CA PRO A 113 11.86 6.33 7.00
C PRO A 113 10.95 6.34 5.77
N THR A 114 11.54 6.56 4.61
CA THR A 114 10.88 6.47 3.32
C THR A 114 11.38 5.24 2.57
N PHE A 115 10.59 4.74 1.65
CA PHE A 115 10.94 3.58 0.83
C PHE A 115 10.64 3.87 -0.63
N ARG A 116 11.69 3.81 -1.45
CA ARG A 116 11.61 4.09 -2.88
C ARG A 116 11.59 2.78 -3.66
N ALA A 117 10.74 2.70 -4.68
CA ALA A 117 10.76 1.56 -5.59
C ALA A 117 12.01 1.60 -6.47
N LEU A 118 12.73 0.48 -6.53
CA LEU A 118 13.90 0.29 -7.37
C LEU A 118 13.54 -0.49 -8.62
N GLY A 119 14.32 -0.30 -9.68
CA GLY A 119 14.14 -1.01 -10.93
C GLY A 119 13.12 -0.38 -11.86
N GLY A 120 13.14 -0.83 -13.10
CA GLY A 120 12.25 -0.37 -14.17
C GLY A 120 11.01 -1.23 -14.34
N ALA A 121 10.34 -1.04 -15.49
CA ALA A 121 9.14 -1.78 -15.85
C ALA A 121 9.38 -3.28 -16.02
N ASP A 122 10.62 -3.67 -16.36
CA ASP A 122 10.99 -5.05 -16.66
C ASP A 122 11.58 -5.75 -15.44
N LEU A 123 10.70 -6.21 -14.55
CA LEU A 123 11.11 -7.06 -13.45
C LEU A 123 11.54 -8.43 -13.98
N PRO A 124 12.60 -9.06 -13.37
CA PRO A 124 12.95 -10.43 -13.70
C PRO A 124 11.75 -11.36 -13.58
N VAL A 125 11.73 -12.44 -14.38
CA VAL A 125 10.63 -13.42 -14.39
C VAL A 125 10.33 -13.95 -12.98
N SER A 126 11.37 -14.15 -12.18
CA SER A 126 11.25 -14.60 -10.78
C SER A 126 10.53 -13.59 -9.86
N LEU A 127 10.43 -12.33 -10.29
CA LEU A 127 9.80 -11.26 -9.53
C LEU A 127 8.47 -10.81 -10.15
N ARG A 128 7.95 -11.54 -11.14
CA ARG A 128 6.64 -11.26 -11.71
C ARG A 128 5.54 -11.64 -10.73
N GLU A 129 4.38 -11.02 -10.92
CA GLU A 129 3.24 -11.22 -10.03
C GLU A 129 2.80 -12.69 -10.01
N PRO A 130 2.55 -13.26 -8.81
CA PRO A 130 1.95 -14.58 -8.71
C PRO A 130 0.57 -14.59 -9.36
N SER A 131 0.19 -15.75 -9.90
CA SER A 131 -1.15 -15.95 -10.45
C SER A 131 -2.22 -15.63 -9.39
N GLY A 132 -3.22 -14.85 -9.75
CA GLY A 132 -4.32 -14.47 -8.86
C GLY A 132 -4.08 -13.23 -8.00
N SER A 133 -2.90 -12.59 -8.10
CA SER A 133 -2.60 -11.38 -7.33
C SER A 133 -2.96 -10.07 -8.05
N GLY A 134 -3.53 -10.15 -9.26
CA GLY A 134 -3.79 -8.98 -10.10
C GLY A 134 -4.64 -7.90 -9.45
N GLU A 135 -5.65 -8.28 -8.68
CA GLU A 135 -6.53 -7.33 -7.98
C GLU A 135 -5.78 -6.57 -6.89
N MET A 136 -4.95 -7.26 -6.11
CA MET A 136 -4.15 -6.64 -5.04
C MET A 136 -3.14 -5.66 -5.62
N ILE A 137 -2.47 -6.02 -6.70
CA ILE A 137 -1.52 -5.16 -7.40
C ILE A 137 -2.24 -3.95 -7.99
N ALA A 138 -3.39 -4.14 -8.63
CA ALA A 138 -4.20 -3.04 -9.18
C ALA A 138 -4.64 -2.06 -8.08
N ALA A 139 -5.05 -2.57 -6.93
CA ALA A 139 -5.39 -1.74 -5.78
C ALA A 139 -4.17 -0.99 -5.22
N ALA A 140 -3.04 -1.67 -5.08
CA ALA A 140 -1.80 -1.05 -4.59
C ALA A 140 -1.34 0.11 -5.48
N LYS A 141 -1.43 -0.04 -6.79
CA LYS A 141 -1.13 1.03 -7.76
C LYS A 141 -2.02 2.26 -7.54
N ARG A 142 -3.32 2.04 -7.38
CA ARG A 142 -4.29 3.13 -7.14
C ARG A 142 -4.03 3.83 -5.81
N LEU A 143 -3.79 3.08 -4.76
CA LEU A 143 -3.48 3.65 -3.46
C LEU A 143 -2.20 4.51 -3.51
N GLY A 144 -1.16 4.03 -4.20
CA GLY A 144 0.07 4.79 -4.39
C GLY A 144 -0.16 6.12 -5.08
N ALA A 145 -0.91 6.13 -6.19
CA ALA A 145 -1.24 7.33 -6.93
C ALA A 145 -2.09 8.30 -6.08
N TRP A 146 -3.10 7.78 -5.39
CA TRP A 146 -4.00 8.60 -4.57
C TRP A 146 -3.32 9.20 -3.34
N PHE A 147 -2.49 8.43 -2.64
CA PHE A 147 -1.78 8.94 -1.46
C PHE A 147 -0.79 10.05 -1.80
N ALA A 148 -0.29 10.07 -3.04
CA ALA A 148 0.63 11.10 -3.50
C ALA A 148 -0.06 12.46 -3.79
N LEU A 149 -1.39 12.48 -3.87
CA LEU A 149 -2.15 13.69 -4.20
C LEU A 149 -2.36 14.63 -3.03
N ASP A 150 -2.26 14.13 -1.80
CA ASP A 150 -2.53 14.90 -0.59
C ASP A 150 -1.40 14.71 0.44
N PRO A 151 -1.12 15.72 1.30
CA PRO A 151 -0.20 15.53 2.42
C PRO A 151 -0.67 14.42 3.35
N PHE A 152 0.28 13.67 3.92
CA PHE A 152 -0.05 12.54 4.79
C PHE A 152 -0.91 12.97 5.98
N GLU A 153 -0.65 14.13 6.55
CA GLU A 153 -1.43 14.68 7.68
C GLU A 153 -2.90 14.87 7.34
N VAL A 154 -3.21 15.24 6.10
CA VAL A 154 -4.59 15.35 5.59
C VAL A 154 -5.22 13.98 5.47
N ILE A 155 -4.48 13.02 4.89
CA ILE A 155 -4.94 11.63 4.76
C ILE A 155 -5.22 11.03 6.14
N GLN A 156 -4.28 11.17 7.07
CA GLN A 156 -4.40 10.67 8.44
C GLN A 156 -5.65 11.20 9.14
N ARG A 157 -5.89 12.50 9.01
CA ARG A 157 -7.04 13.17 9.62
C ARG A 157 -8.36 12.65 9.03
N GLN A 158 -8.42 12.52 7.71
CA GLN A 158 -9.62 12.05 7.02
C GLN A 158 -9.92 10.58 7.30
N LEU A 159 -8.90 9.76 7.48
CA LEU A 159 -9.04 8.35 7.81
C LEU A 159 -9.24 8.10 9.31
N VAL A 160 -9.06 9.11 10.14
CA VAL A 160 -9.17 9.03 11.59
C VAL A 160 -8.26 7.92 12.16
N ILE A 161 -7.00 7.94 11.77
CA ILE A 161 -5.98 6.98 12.22
C ILE A 161 -4.88 7.68 13.01
N GLU A 162 -4.30 6.94 13.96
CA GLU A 162 -3.22 7.40 14.81
C GLU A 162 -2.02 6.43 14.71
N PHE A 163 -0.82 7.00 14.80
CA PHE A 163 0.44 6.26 14.84
C PHE A 163 1.22 6.58 16.10
#